data_4ff7c41a823cbe79c4c72a70eaf6c5c3
#
_entry.id   4ff7c41a823cbe79c4c72a70eaf6c5c3
#
_cell.length_a   1.000
_cell.length_b   1.000
_cell.length_c   1.000
_cell.angle_alpha   90.00
_cell.angle_beta   90.00
_cell.angle_gamma   90.00
#
_symmetry.space_group_name_H-M   'P 1'
#
loop_
_entity.id
_entity.type
_entity.pdbx_description
1 polymer ?
#
loop_
_entity_poly.entity_id
_entity_poly.type
_entity_poly.pdbx_seq_one_letter_code
_entity_poly.pdbx_strand_id
1 'polypeptide(L)'
;MTSIIKLIAQYAYFIALCLEVLLAVCLITFKVVKHFKGKKVEVTENKALAEELKLSNQAVDDEKAINLLITSIIPASIELAEHSGIIGGKLKKVIAMSDCMLKCSENHIDWQKVSDFVSGKIEELISFSKQVNKKGQ
;
A
#
# COMPACT_ATOMS: atom_id res chain seq x y z
N MET A 1 -58.71 2.22 32.54
CA MET A 1 -58.02 3.52 32.39
C MET A 1 -56.62 3.55 33.01
N THR A 2 -56.40 3.05 34.17
CA THR A 2 -55.07 3.03 34.82
C THR A 2 -53.97 2.29 34.06
N SER A 3 -54.32 1.26 33.29
CA SER A 3 -53.37 0.46 32.51
C SER A 3 -52.79 1.22 31.30
N ILE A 4 -53.65 2.01 30.63
CA ILE A 4 -53.24 2.79 29.43
C ILE A 4 -52.36 3.97 29.82
N ILE A 5 -52.66 4.62 30.97
CA ILE A 5 -51.85 5.74 31.46
C ILE A 5 -50.45 5.26 31.88
N LYS A 6 -50.33 4.09 32.50
CA LYS A 6 -49.03 3.48 32.81
C LYS A 6 -48.24 3.13 31.56
N LEU A 7 -48.89 2.64 30.50
CA LEU A 7 -48.27 2.31 29.22
C LEU A 7 -47.72 3.57 28.55
N ILE A 8 -48.51 4.64 28.49
CA ILE A 8 -48.12 5.95 27.92
C ILE A 8 -46.95 6.56 28.69
N ALA A 9 -46.99 6.51 30.03
CA ALA A 9 -45.88 6.99 30.87
C ALA A 9 -44.61 6.19 30.65
N GLN A 10 -44.69 4.89 30.44
CA GLN A 10 -43.57 4.01 30.16
C GLN A 10 -42.94 4.31 28.78
N TYR A 11 -43.76 4.54 27.75
CA TYR A 11 -43.27 4.96 26.44
C TYR A 11 -42.65 6.35 26.45
N ALA A 12 -43.24 7.32 27.17
CA ALA A 12 -42.69 8.65 27.34
C ALA A 12 -41.30 8.60 28.01
N TYR A 13 -41.13 7.75 28.99
CA TYR A 13 -39.83 7.53 29.64
C TYR A 13 -38.80 6.97 28.70
N PHE A 14 -39.14 5.97 27.88
CA PHE A 14 -38.24 5.41 26.84
C PHE A 14 -37.87 6.45 25.80
N ILE A 15 -38.81 7.25 25.33
CA ILE A 15 -38.57 8.32 24.36
C ILE A 15 -37.62 9.38 24.92
N ALA A 16 -37.82 9.80 26.19
CA ALA A 16 -36.94 10.74 26.88
C ALA A 16 -35.51 10.17 27.01
N LEU A 17 -35.37 8.90 27.36
CA LEU A 17 -34.10 8.24 27.52
C LEU A 17 -33.35 8.09 26.15
N CYS A 18 -34.05 7.78 25.07
CA CYS A 18 -33.49 7.76 23.71
C CYS A 18 -33.04 9.16 23.26
N LEU A 19 -33.78 10.23 23.57
CA LEU A 19 -33.41 11.60 23.27
C LEU A 19 -32.15 12.04 24.04
N GLU A 20 -32.00 11.66 25.31
CA GLU A 20 -30.79 11.96 26.09
C GLU A 20 -29.56 11.27 25.53
N VAL A 21 -29.67 9.99 25.15
CA VAL A 21 -28.58 9.24 24.54
C VAL A 21 -28.19 9.85 23.16
N LEU A 22 -29.16 10.23 22.34
CA LEU A 22 -28.91 10.91 21.07
C LEU A 22 -28.19 12.27 21.25
N LEU A 23 -28.62 13.07 22.24
CA LEU A 23 -27.96 14.34 22.58
C LEU A 23 -26.52 14.12 23.06
N ALA A 24 -26.28 13.13 23.91
CA ALA A 24 -24.94 12.78 24.38
C ALA A 24 -24.01 12.36 23.24
N VAL A 25 -24.50 11.53 22.32
CA VAL A 25 -23.75 11.10 21.12
C VAL A 25 -23.45 12.31 20.21
N CYS A 26 -24.42 13.19 19.97
CA CYS A 26 -24.21 14.41 19.18
C CYS A 26 -23.16 15.35 19.81
N LEU A 27 -23.15 15.51 21.12
CA LEU A 27 -22.18 16.36 21.82
C LEU A 27 -20.77 15.75 21.75
N ILE A 28 -20.65 14.43 21.85
CA ILE A 28 -19.36 13.72 21.75
C ILE A 28 -18.84 13.85 20.32
N THR A 29 -19.67 13.60 19.31
CA THR A 29 -19.27 13.74 17.90
C THR A 29 -18.87 15.17 17.54
N PHE A 30 -19.60 16.17 18.06
CA PHE A 30 -19.26 17.58 17.86
C PHE A 30 -17.94 17.96 18.51
N LYS A 31 -17.64 17.49 19.72
CA LYS A 31 -16.35 17.70 20.39
C LYS A 31 -15.21 17.00 19.66
N VAL A 32 -15.42 15.79 19.18
CA VAL A 32 -14.42 15.03 18.40
C VAL A 32 -14.13 15.74 17.07
N VAL A 33 -15.17 16.16 16.34
CA VAL A 33 -15.00 16.90 15.08
C VAL A 33 -14.31 18.25 15.29
N LYS A 34 -14.63 18.97 16.37
CA LYS A 34 -13.97 20.24 16.72
C LYS A 34 -12.50 20.04 17.10
N HIS A 35 -12.18 18.95 17.81
CA HIS A 35 -10.82 18.60 18.17
C HIS A 35 -9.99 18.24 16.94
N PHE A 36 -10.57 17.50 15.98
CA PHE A 36 -9.91 17.17 14.70
C PHE A 36 -9.75 18.38 13.78
N LYS A 37 -10.71 19.33 13.77
CA LYS A 37 -10.57 20.58 13.01
C LYS A 37 -9.50 21.50 13.59
N GLY A 38 -9.34 21.57 14.90
CA GLY A 38 -8.28 22.34 15.54
C GLY A 38 -6.88 21.80 15.27
N LYS A 39 -6.72 20.48 15.16
CA LYS A 39 -5.44 19.84 14.79
C LYS A 39 -5.10 19.98 13.30
N LYS A 40 -6.08 20.21 12.41
CA LYS A 40 -5.83 20.37 10.97
C LYS A 40 -5.07 21.64 10.60
N VAL A 41 -5.13 22.69 11.38
CA VAL A 41 -4.45 23.97 11.08
C VAL A 41 -2.97 23.95 11.47
N GLU A 42 -2.60 23.33 12.59
CA GLU A 42 -1.19 23.14 12.97
C GLU A 42 -0.48 22.06 12.13
N VAL A 43 -1.25 21.08 11.64
CA VAL A 43 -0.72 19.99 10.80
C VAL A 43 -0.40 20.47 9.37
N THR A 44 -0.96 21.60 8.90
CA THR A 44 -0.77 22.03 7.51
C THR A 44 0.61 22.65 7.26
N GLU A 45 1.18 23.42 8.22
CA GLU A 45 2.53 23.95 8.10
C GLU A 45 3.60 22.88 8.30
N ASN A 46 3.43 22.02 9.31
CA ASN A 46 4.34 20.88 9.52
C ASN A 46 4.21 19.81 8.43
N LYS A 47 3.06 19.74 7.71
CA LYS A 47 2.84 18.79 6.64
C LYS A 47 3.55 19.19 5.35
N ALA A 48 3.65 20.48 5.03
CA ALA A 48 4.40 20.98 3.89
C ALA A 48 5.92 20.73 4.07
N LEU A 49 6.47 20.99 5.26
CA LEU A 49 7.87 20.70 5.58
C LEU A 49 8.16 19.18 5.63
N ALA A 50 7.23 18.39 6.16
CA ALA A 50 7.34 16.94 6.20
C ALA A 50 7.18 16.30 4.82
N GLU A 51 6.42 16.94 3.91
CA GLU A 51 6.25 16.50 2.53
C GLU A 51 7.50 16.82 1.70
N GLU A 52 8.14 17.99 1.91
CA GLU A 52 9.42 18.33 1.29
C GLU A 52 10.56 17.41 1.76
N LEU A 53 10.63 17.11 3.07
CA LEU A 53 11.58 16.13 3.62
C LEU A 53 11.30 14.71 3.14
N LYS A 54 10.04 14.32 2.97
CA LYS A 54 9.65 13.02 2.41
C LYS A 54 10.02 12.90 0.94
N LEU A 55 9.81 13.94 0.14
CA LEU A 55 10.20 13.97 -1.28
C LEU A 55 11.72 13.87 -1.44
N SER A 56 12.50 14.55 -0.60
CA SER A 56 13.96 14.45 -0.61
C SER A 56 14.44 13.06 -0.19
N ASN A 57 13.90 12.49 0.89
CA ASN A 57 14.25 11.14 1.33
C ASN A 57 13.72 10.07 0.37
N GLN A 58 12.57 10.28 -0.25
CA GLN A 58 11.98 9.37 -1.22
C GLN A 58 12.83 9.29 -2.51
N ALA A 59 13.40 10.39 -2.97
CA ALA A 59 14.30 10.38 -4.14
C ALA A 59 15.58 9.57 -3.86
N VAL A 60 16.15 9.66 -2.65
CA VAL A 60 17.33 8.89 -2.24
C VAL A 60 16.99 7.40 -2.03
N ASP A 61 15.82 7.12 -1.48
CA ASP A 61 15.36 5.74 -1.28
C ASP A 61 14.97 5.09 -2.62
N ASP A 62 14.42 5.84 -3.55
CA ASP A 62 14.09 5.35 -4.91
C ASP A 62 15.37 5.01 -5.70
N GLU A 63 16.44 5.80 -5.58
CA GLU A 63 17.73 5.50 -6.22
C GLU A 63 18.37 4.23 -5.63
N LYS A 64 18.36 4.07 -4.32
CA LYS A 64 18.84 2.85 -3.65
C LYS A 64 18.01 1.62 -4.03
N ALA A 65 16.69 1.77 -4.11
CA ALA A 65 15.79 0.71 -4.52
C ALA A 65 16.05 0.28 -5.97
N ILE A 66 16.23 1.21 -6.90
CA ILE A 66 16.57 0.94 -8.29
C ILE A 66 17.92 0.23 -8.40
N ASN A 67 18.94 0.70 -7.68
CA ASN A 67 20.24 0.05 -7.65
C ASN A 67 20.16 -1.38 -7.12
N LEU A 68 19.42 -1.62 -6.05
CA LEU A 68 19.21 -2.95 -5.49
C LEU A 68 18.47 -3.88 -6.46
N LEU A 69 17.48 -3.36 -7.17
CA LEU A 69 16.76 -4.09 -8.22
C LEU A 69 17.70 -4.53 -9.35
N ILE A 70 18.49 -3.61 -9.89
CA ILE A 70 19.36 -3.88 -11.04
C ILE A 70 20.52 -4.80 -10.68
N THR A 71 21.15 -4.60 -9.52
CA THR A 71 22.39 -5.29 -9.16
C THR A 71 22.17 -6.64 -8.47
N SER A 72 21.04 -6.83 -7.80
CA SER A 72 20.82 -8.00 -6.97
C SER A 72 19.50 -8.72 -7.27
N ILE A 73 18.38 -8.03 -7.15
CA ILE A 73 17.06 -8.69 -7.19
C ILE A 73 16.76 -9.29 -8.56
N ILE A 74 16.85 -8.51 -9.62
CA ILE A 74 16.50 -8.95 -10.98
C ILE A 74 17.44 -10.07 -11.46
N PRO A 75 18.77 -9.97 -11.35
CA PRO A 75 19.68 -11.05 -11.75
C PRO A 75 19.42 -12.35 -11.02
N ALA A 76 19.24 -12.30 -9.70
CA ALA A 76 18.97 -13.49 -8.88
C ALA A 76 17.62 -14.14 -9.23
N SER A 77 16.61 -13.36 -9.55
CA SER A 77 15.29 -13.86 -9.93
C SER A 77 15.29 -14.50 -11.32
N ILE A 78 16.08 -13.98 -12.25
CA ILE A 78 16.29 -14.59 -13.58
C ILE A 78 17.05 -15.90 -13.44
N GLU A 79 18.09 -15.93 -12.62
CA GLU A 79 18.86 -17.15 -12.34
C GLU A 79 17.97 -18.24 -11.74
N LEU A 80 17.13 -17.89 -10.77
CA LEU A 80 16.13 -18.81 -10.21
C LEU A 80 15.20 -19.37 -11.29
N ALA A 81 14.69 -18.51 -12.17
CA ALA A 81 13.81 -18.91 -13.25
C ALA A 81 14.50 -19.84 -14.26
N GLU A 82 15.78 -19.60 -14.57
CA GLU A 82 16.58 -20.47 -15.46
C GLU A 82 16.84 -21.84 -14.84
N HIS A 83 17.10 -21.92 -13.52
CA HIS A 83 17.34 -23.17 -12.80
C HIS A 83 16.06 -23.93 -12.43
N SER A 84 14.88 -23.33 -12.65
CA SER A 84 13.59 -23.99 -12.31
C SER A 84 13.26 -25.23 -13.14
N GLY A 85 14.04 -25.53 -14.20
CA GLY A 85 13.78 -26.64 -15.11
C GLY A 85 12.55 -26.45 -16.02
N ILE A 86 11.91 -25.29 -15.99
CA ILE A 86 10.71 -25.00 -16.78
C ILE A 86 11.10 -24.60 -18.21
N ILE A 87 10.48 -25.27 -19.17
CA ILE A 87 10.65 -24.99 -20.59
C ILE A 87 9.60 -23.96 -21.02
N GLY A 88 10.03 -22.78 -21.42
CA GLY A 88 9.15 -21.74 -21.96
C GLY A 88 9.44 -20.35 -21.40
N GLY A 89 9.78 -19.43 -22.29
CA GLY A 89 10.19 -18.07 -21.91
C GLY A 89 9.11 -17.26 -21.17
N LYS A 90 7.83 -17.50 -21.48
CA LYS A 90 6.71 -16.86 -20.78
C LYS A 90 6.59 -17.31 -19.32
N LEU A 91 6.71 -18.62 -19.06
CA LEU A 91 6.66 -19.16 -17.69
C LEU A 91 7.87 -18.76 -16.87
N LYS A 92 9.07 -18.76 -17.45
CA LYS A 92 10.28 -18.26 -16.80
C LYS A 92 10.15 -16.78 -16.42
N LYS A 93 9.54 -15.96 -17.29
CA LYS A 93 9.26 -14.56 -16.96
C LYS A 93 8.31 -14.44 -15.78
N VAL A 94 7.23 -15.24 -15.71
CA VAL A 94 6.29 -15.23 -14.59
C VAL A 94 6.99 -15.61 -13.28
N ILE A 95 7.87 -16.61 -13.29
CA ILE A 95 8.64 -17.02 -12.11
C ILE A 95 9.58 -15.90 -11.67
N ALA A 96 10.33 -15.31 -12.58
CA ALA A 96 11.21 -14.19 -12.28
C ALA A 96 10.46 -12.98 -11.72
N MET A 97 9.32 -12.63 -12.30
CA MET A 97 8.46 -11.55 -11.81
C MET A 97 7.91 -11.82 -10.41
N SER A 98 7.46 -13.04 -10.15
CA SER A 98 6.93 -13.43 -8.83
C SER A 98 8.02 -13.39 -7.75
N ASP A 99 9.22 -13.85 -8.06
CA ASP A 99 10.36 -13.79 -7.13
C ASP A 99 10.81 -12.35 -6.89
N CYS A 100 10.86 -11.52 -7.93
CA CYS A 100 11.12 -10.08 -7.78
C CYS A 100 10.08 -9.40 -6.87
N MET A 101 8.80 -9.72 -7.03
CA MET A 101 7.74 -9.17 -6.19
C MET A 101 7.94 -9.53 -4.71
N LEU A 102 8.28 -10.79 -4.41
CA LEU A 102 8.56 -11.23 -3.04
C LEU A 102 9.78 -10.49 -2.46
N LYS A 103 10.87 -10.41 -3.19
CA LYS A 103 12.10 -9.72 -2.76
C LYS A 103 11.89 -8.20 -2.61
N CYS A 104 11.06 -7.59 -3.43
CA CYS A 104 10.65 -6.19 -3.25
C CYS A 104 9.89 -6.01 -1.94
N SER A 105 8.96 -6.90 -1.62
CA SER A 105 8.23 -6.86 -0.35
C SER A 105 9.16 -7.02 0.86
N GLU A 106 10.12 -7.91 0.81
CA GLU A 106 11.14 -8.11 1.87
C GLU A 106 12.02 -6.87 2.08
N ASN A 107 12.30 -6.13 1.02
CA ASN A 107 13.12 -4.91 1.04
C ASN A 107 12.31 -3.61 1.15
N HIS A 108 11.02 -3.70 1.45
CA HIS A 108 10.10 -2.55 1.57
C HIS A 108 10.01 -1.68 0.31
N ILE A 109 10.22 -2.28 -0.86
CA ILE A 109 10.08 -1.64 -2.17
C ILE A 109 8.62 -1.80 -2.63
N ASP A 110 7.98 -0.70 -3.00
CA ASP A 110 6.61 -0.71 -3.51
C ASP A 110 6.57 -1.33 -4.91
N TRP A 111 6.06 -2.56 -4.98
CA TRP A 111 5.97 -3.31 -6.23
C TRP A 111 5.18 -2.59 -7.33
N GLN A 112 4.10 -1.88 -6.97
CA GLN A 112 3.27 -1.19 -7.97
C GLN A 112 4.05 -0.10 -8.72
N LYS A 113 5.02 0.53 -8.07
CA LYS A 113 5.86 1.56 -8.68
C LYS A 113 6.95 1.01 -9.58
N VAL A 114 7.44 -0.20 -9.31
CA VAL A 114 8.60 -0.77 -9.99
C VAL A 114 8.28 -1.93 -10.94
N SER A 115 7.05 -2.45 -10.93
CA SER A 115 6.64 -3.62 -11.71
C SER A 115 6.90 -3.50 -13.21
N ASP A 116 6.58 -2.35 -13.80
CA ASP A 116 6.79 -2.09 -15.22
C ASP A 116 8.28 -2.01 -15.58
N PHE A 117 9.06 -1.36 -14.74
CA PHE A 117 10.52 -1.29 -14.86
C PHE A 117 11.15 -2.68 -14.76
N VAL A 118 10.76 -3.48 -13.76
CA VAL A 118 11.25 -4.86 -13.59
C VAL A 118 10.88 -5.73 -14.78
N SER A 119 9.64 -5.65 -15.26
CA SER A 119 9.18 -6.39 -16.44
C SER A 119 10.01 -6.07 -17.67
N GLY A 120 10.26 -4.80 -17.95
CA GLY A 120 11.09 -4.35 -19.07
C GLY A 120 12.54 -4.83 -18.96
N LYS A 121 13.13 -4.77 -17.77
CA LYS A 121 14.51 -5.24 -17.53
C LYS A 121 14.65 -6.75 -17.67
N ILE A 122 13.69 -7.53 -17.20
CA ILE A 122 13.68 -8.99 -17.38
C ILE A 122 13.60 -9.34 -18.87
N GLU A 123 12.76 -8.67 -19.65
CA GLU A 123 12.66 -8.90 -21.10
C GLU A 123 13.96 -8.55 -21.83
N GLU A 124 14.58 -7.43 -21.50
CA GLU A 124 15.86 -7.01 -22.04
C GLU A 124 16.95 -8.06 -21.79
N LEU A 125 17.09 -8.53 -20.55
CA LEU A 125 18.11 -9.52 -20.17
C LEU A 125 17.85 -10.90 -20.79
N ILE A 126 16.60 -11.34 -20.87
CA ILE A 126 16.25 -12.62 -21.51
C ILE A 126 16.50 -12.53 -23.04
N SER A 127 16.21 -11.41 -23.69
CA SER A 127 16.46 -11.22 -25.10
C SER A 127 17.95 -11.18 -25.41
N PHE A 128 18.74 -10.56 -24.55
CA PHE A 128 20.18 -10.50 -24.65
C PHE A 128 20.83 -11.90 -24.51
N SER A 129 20.38 -12.71 -23.55
CA SER A 129 20.87 -14.08 -23.38
C SER A 129 20.59 -14.97 -24.59
N LYS A 130 19.43 -14.79 -25.25
CA LYS A 130 19.11 -15.50 -26.50
C LYS A 130 20.00 -15.10 -27.67
N GLN A 131 20.41 -13.83 -27.77
CA GLN A 131 21.32 -13.37 -28.82
C GLN A 131 22.74 -13.89 -28.62
N VAL A 132 23.22 -13.97 -27.39
CA VAL A 132 24.55 -14.51 -27.06
C VAL A 132 24.60 -16.01 -27.40
N ASN A 133 23.56 -16.76 -27.03
CA ASN A 133 23.48 -18.21 -27.26
C ASN A 133 23.35 -18.55 -28.77
N LYS A 134 22.80 -17.65 -29.59
CA LYS A 134 22.74 -17.83 -31.09
C LYS A 134 24.07 -17.58 -31.78
N LYS A 135 24.99 -16.80 -31.21
CA LYS A 135 26.31 -16.54 -31.73
C LYS A 135 27.36 -17.60 -31.37
N GLY A 136 27.03 -18.48 -30.45
CA GLY A 136 27.90 -19.57 -29.98
C GLY A 136 27.65 -20.94 -30.66
N GLN A 137 26.73 -20.97 -31.66
CA GLN A 137 26.49 -22.13 -32.53
C GLN A 137 26.93 -21.79 -33.96
#